data_364751e8b2ee1c55532bbd734bf85d46
#
_entry.id   364751e8b2ee1c55532bbd734bf85d46
#
_cell.length_a   1.000
_cell.length_b   1.000
_cell.length_c   1.000
_cell.angle_alpha   90.00
_cell.angle_beta   90.00
_cell.angle_gamma   90.00
#
_symmetry.space_group_name_H-M   'P 1'
#
loop_
_entity.id
_entity.type
_entity.pdbx_description
1 polymer ?
#
loop_
_entity_poly.entity_id
_entity_poly.type
_entity_poly.pdbx_seq_one_letter_code
_entity_poly.pdbx_strand_id
1 'polypeptide(L)'
;MPERSRNRRAVVVGAGSFGTAVAVLLARGGMRTTLQARTAEQAELMAEERTNVQYLPEVALPRDLRVEAVSAGLARADYVFLGVPSRGLDEVIAGLAAAGLGRRAAVVSLAKGLVPPDGTAPTVLLREQLGPERIACIGGPAHAREMVTQGAGLVAASADEGLAESLARMFTEAGVVCEVSNDPVGVELAGAAKNAAALAAGATEAQGLNAAGAAAGHIFAEVWRFAEIQGARPESLIGLAGTGDLVATALAPQSRNRRAGELLAEGVATADIPERIGQAVESLESVPLLARALDRAEIEAPVTRALCRLIEGDLPLDDWVGLVRTTVPPPARFGRRRHDGGFWRRLWARVRGWFSRAARPES
;
A
#
# COMPACT_ATOMS: atom_id res chain seq x y z
N MET A 1 -10.41 -9.88 -27.25
CA MET A 1 -9.60 -8.76 -26.73
C MET A 1 -9.86 -7.52 -27.56
N PRO A 2 -10.21 -6.38 -27.00
CA PRO A 2 -10.31 -5.15 -27.78
C PRO A 2 -8.90 -4.74 -28.26
N GLU A 3 -8.78 -4.49 -29.53
CA GLU A 3 -7.55 -4.15 -30.27
C GLU A 3 -6.75 -2.96 -29.69
N ARG A 4 -7.38 -2.15 -28.83
CA ARG A 4 -6.81 -0.96 -28.17
C ARG A 4 -5.78 -1.27 -27.10
N SER A 5 -5.83 -2.43 -26.43
CA SER A 5 -4.86 -2.79 -25.35
C SER A 5 -3.50 -3.20 -25.93
N ARG A 6 -3.49 -3.91 -27.05
CA ARG A 6 -2.25 -4.47 -27.66
C ARG A 6 -1.26 -3.42 -28.20
N ASN A 7 -1.67 -2.16 -28.32
CA ASN A 7 -0.78 -1.12 -28.89
C ASN A 7 -0.19 -0.19 -27.81
N ARG A 8 -0.59 -0.34 -26.53
CA ARG A 8 -0.08 0.47 -25.42
C ARG A 8 1.23 -0.10 -24.89
N ARG A 9 2.09 0.80 -24.42
CA ARG A 9 3.43 0.48 -23.92
C ARG A 9 3.51 0.72 -22.42
N ALA A 10 3.93 -0.31 -21.70
CA ALA A 10 4.25 -0.21 -20.28
C ALA A 10 5.76 -0.29 -20.08
N VAL A 11 6.28 0.56 -19.23
CA VAL A 11 7.64 0.48 -18.71
C VAL A 11 7.57 0.26 -17.22
N VAL A 12 8.22 -0.79 -16.72
CA VAL A 12 8.36 -1.06 -15.28
C VAL A 12 9.78 -0.69 -14.89
N VAL A 13 9.93 0.37 -14.11
CA VAL A 13 11.22 0.84 -13.59
C VAL A 13 11.50 0.12 -12.28
N GLY A 14 12.54 -0.71 -12.27
CA GLY A 14 12.93 -1.50 -11.09
C GLY A 14 12.64 -2.99 -11.24
N ALA A 15 13.70 -3.77 -11.42
CA ALA A 15 13.67 -5.23 -11.57
C ALA A 15 13.84 -5.96 -10.23
N GLY A 16 13.14 -5.49 -9.17
CA GLY A 16 12.95 -6.25 -7.94
C GLY A 16 11.89 -7.35 -8.11
N SER A 17 11.60 -8.13 -7.07
CA SER A 17 10.61 -9.23 -7.14
C SER A 17 9.25 -8.74 -7.65
N PHE A 18 8.69 -7.68 -7.03
CA PHE A 18 7.36 -7.19 -7.37
C PHE A 18 7.31 -6.51 -8.74
N GLY A 19 8.30 -5.66 -9.08
CA GLY A 19 8.40 -5.05 -10.41
C GLY A 19 8.52 -6.08 -11.52
N THR A 20 9.34 -7.12 -11.32
CA THR A 20 9.45 -8.24 -12.27
C THR A 20 8.12 -8.97 -12.44
N ALA A 21 7.41 -9.28 -11.35
CA ALA A 21 6.13 -9.95 -11.39
C ALA A 21 5.06 -9.12 -12.14
N VAL A 22 5.00 -7.80 -11.87
CA VAL A 22 4.10 -6.89 -12.60
C VAL A 22 4.44 -6.86 -14.09
N ALA A 23 5.72 -6.76 -14.47
CA ALA A 23 6.14 -6.78 -15.87
C ALA A 23 5.74 -8.08 -16.58
N VAL A 24 5.91 -9.22 -15.91
CA VAL A 24 5.49 -10.54 -16.44
C VAL A 24 3.99 -10.59 -16.68
N LEU A 25 3.18 -10.13 -15.72
CA LEU A 25 1.72 -10.10 -15.84
C LEU A 25 1.27 -9.19 -16.99
N LEU A 26 1.80 -7.97 -17.07
CA LEU A 26 1.47 -7.05 -18.14
C LEU A 26 1.80 -7.62 -19.53
N ALA A 27 2.96 -8.26 -19.66
CA ALA A 27 3.34 -8.93 -20.91
C ALA A 27 2.41 -10.11 -21.24
N ARG A 28 2.07 -10.97 -20.25
CA ARG A 28 1.07 -12.04 -20.42
C ARG A 28 -0.31 -11.53 -20.79
N GLY A 29 -0.70 -10.37 -20.27
CA GLY A 29 -1.92 -9.65 -20.64
C GLY A 29 -1.87 -9.02 -22.03
N GLY A 30 -0.77 -9.18 -22.78
CA GLY A 30 -0.63 -8.72 -24.17
C GLY A 30 -0.18 -7.28 -24.34
N MET A 31 0.30 -6.62 -23.26
CA MET A 31 0.91 -5.30 -23.36
C MET A 31 2.35 -5.37 -23.85
N ARG A 32 2.75 -4.37 -24.63
CA ARG A 32 4.18 -4.18 -24.99
C ARG A 32 4.92 -3.69 -23.76
N THR A 33 5.55 -4.60 -23.03
CA THR A 33 6.16 -4.31 -21.73
C THR A 33 7.67 -4.32 -21.80
N THR A 34 8.30 -3.32 -21.18
CA THR A 34 9.73 -3.25 -20.93
C THR A 34 9.97 -3.24 -19.41
N LEU A 35 10.81 -4.12 -18.93
CA LEU A 35 11.31 -4.14 -17.55
C LEU A 35 12.68 -3.46 -17.52
N GLN A 36 12.82 -2.42 -16.72
CA GLN A 36 14.09 -1.71 -16.58
C GLN A 36 14.83 -2.15 -15.32
N ALA A 37 16.00 -2.75 -15.51
CA ALA A 37 16.93 -3.10 -14.45
C ALA A 37 17.83 -1.92 -14.11
N ARG A 38 18.37 -1.91 -12.89
CA ARG A 38 19.22 -0.80 -12.40
C ARG A 38 20.51 -0.66 -13.17
N THR A 39 21.13 -1.77 -13.56
CA THR A 39 22.42 -1.78 -14.30
C THR A 39 22.28 -2.52 -15.63
N ALA A 40 23.20 -2.25 -16.55
CA ALA A 40 23.26 -2.91 -17.85
C ALA A 40 23.54 -4.41 -17.68
N GLU A 41 24.45 -4.79 -16.79
CA GLU A 41 24.83 -6.17 -16.51
C GLU A 41 23.62 -6.98 -16.00
N GLN A 42 22.81 -6.40 -15.12
CA GLN A 42 21.59 -7.05 -14.65
C GLN A 42 20.57 -7.22 -15.78
N ALA A 43 20.45 -6.22 -16.66
CA ALA A 43 19.54 -6.29 -17.79
C ALA A 43 19.95 -7.35 -18.80
N GLU A 44 21.24 -7.43 -19.13
CA GLU A 44 21.82 -8.41 -20.04
C GLU A 44 21.64 -9.84 -19.50
N LEU A 45 22.00 -10.09 -18.25
CA LEU A 45 21.83 -11.38 -17.60
C LEU A 45 20.37 -11.83 -17.62
N MET A 46 19.42 -10.94 -17.27
CA MET A 46 17.99 -11.26 -17.28
C MET A 46 17.44 -11.48 -18.69
N ALA A 47 17.98 -10.80 -19.70
CA ALA A 47 17.57 -10.97 -21.08
C ALA A 47 18.10 -12.30 -21.66
N GLU A 48 19.30 -12.72 -21.30
CA GLU A 48 19.93 -13.97 -21.70
C GLU A 48 19.29 -15.17 -21.03
N GLU A 49 19.23 -15.17 -19.69
CA GLU A 49 18.70 -16.28 -18.87
C GLU A 49 17.17 -16.39 -18.93
N ARG A 50 16.49 -15.36 -19.43
CA ARG A 50 15.02 -15.24 -19.42
C ARG A 50 14.40 -15.49 -18.04
N THR A 51 15.12 -15.10 -16.99
CA THR A 51 14.68 -15.15 -15.60
C THR A 51 15.34 -14.05 -14.78
N ASN A 52 14.73 -13.66 -13.66
CA ASN A 52 15.36 -12.80 -12.67
C ASN A 52 15.92 -13.67 -11.54
N VAL A 53 17.10 -14.24 -11.75
CA VAL A 53 17.71 -15.21 -10.82
C VAL A 53 17.83 -14.67 -9.40
N GLN A 54 18.09 -13.38 -9.24
CA GLN A 54 18.30 -12.76 -7.93
C GLN A 54 17.00 -12.55 -7.14
N TYR A 55 15.90 -12.17 -7.83
CA TYR A 55 14.71 -11.68 -7.15
C TYR A 55 13.45 -12.50 -7.40
N LEU A 56 13.39 -13.27 -8.49
CA LEU A 56 12.23 -14.09 -8.87
C LEU A 56 12.66 -15.29 -9.72
N PRO A 57 13.55 -16.17 -9.22
CA PRO A 57 14.20 -17.24 -9.98
C PRO A 57 13.23 -18.26 -10.55
N GLU A 58 12.09 -18.50 -9.92
CA GLU A 58 11.14 -19.54 -10.32
C GLU A 58 10.18 -19.09 -11.44
N VAL A 59 10.30 -17.85 -11.91
CA VAL A 59 9.40 -17.28 -12.92
C VAL A 59 10.14 -16.98 -14.20
N ALA A 60 9.79 -17.71 -15.27
CA ALA A 60 10.31 -17.43 -16.61
C ALA A 60 9.72 -16.11 -17.17
N LEU A 61 10.57 -15.28 -17.73
CA LEU A 61 10.18 -14.04 -18.40
C LEU A 61 9.55 -14.36 -19.77
N PRO A 62 8.34 -13.83 -20.08
CA PRO A 62 7.71 -13.99 -21.40
C PRO A 62 8.64 -13.54 -22.54
N ARG A 63 8.58 -14.21 -23.70
CA ARG A 63 9.46 -13.90 -24.84
C ARG A 63 9.34 -12.46 -25.32
N ASP A 64 8.14 -11.89 -25.24
CA ASP A 64 7.82 -10.53 -25.69
C ASP A 64 8.15 -9.47 -24.62
N LEU A 65 8.48 -9.87 -23.39
CA LEU A 65 8.95 -8.95 -22.36
C LEU A 65 10.39 -8.51 -22.69
N ARG A 66 10.56 -7.22 -22.91
CA ARG A 66 11.89 -6.63 -23.08
C ARG A 66 12.52 -6.36 -21.73
N VAL A 67 13.83 -6.57 -21.66
CA VAL A 67 14.61 -6.20 -20.48
C VAL A 67 15.69 -5.22 -20.94
N GLU A 68 15.75 -4.06 -20.32
CA GLU A 68 16.66 -2.97 -20.67
C GLU A 68 17.22 -2.33 -19.40
N ALA A 69 18.34 -1.61 -19.50
CA ALA A 69 18.80 -0.80 -18.38
C ALA A 69 17.93 0.46 -18.20
N VAL A 70 17.87 1.01 -17.00
CA VAL A 70 17.10 2.22 -16.67
C VAL A 70 17.47 3.43 -17.54
N SER A 71 18.68 3.46 -18.11
CA SER A 71 19.14 4.50 -19.03
C SER A 71 18.44 4.53 -20.39
N ALA A 72 17.64 3.50 -20.73
CA ALA A 72 16.91 3.43 -22.02
C ALA A 72 15.79 4.49 -22.16
N GLY A 73 15.41 5.14 -21.07
CA GLY A 73 14.44 6.25 -21.09
C GLY A 73 12.96 5.81 -21.11
N LEU A 74 12.07 6.81 -21.15
CA LEU A 74 10.63 6.64 -20.99
C LEU A 74 9.79 7.25 -22.13
N ALA A 75 10.42 7.76 -23.18
CA ALA A 75 9.80 8.65 -24.19
C ALA A 75 8.57 8.07 -24.91
N ARG A 76 8.41 6.76 -24.92
CA ARG A 76 7.31 6.09 -25.63
C ARG A 76 6.38 5.32 -24.72
N ALA A 77 6.51 5.49 -23.39
CA ALA A 77 5.64 4.83 -22.43
C ALA A 77 4.26 5.50 -22.39
N ASP A 78 3.21 4.68 -22.40
CA ASP A 78 1.85 5.10 -22.05
C ASP A 78 1.63 4.97 -20.54
N TYR A 79 2.29 3.96 -19.92
CA TYR A 79 2.28 3.69 -18.49
C TYR A 79 3.71 3.46 -17.99
N VAL A 80 4.05 4.09 -16.88
CA VAL A 80 5.31 3.88 -16.16
C VAL A 80 5.00 3.38 -14.77
N PHE A 81 5.39 2.15 -14.46
CA PHE A 81 5.24 1.54 -13.15
C PHE A 81 6.55 1.69 -12.38
N LEU A 82 6.49 2.29 -11.19
CA LEU A 82 7.65 2.51 -10.34
C LEU A 82 7.77 1.38 -9.32
N GLY A 83 8.55 0.35 -9.67
CA GLY A 83 8.83 -0.83 -8.84
C GLY A 83 10.13 -0.71 -8.04
N VAL A 84 10.45 0.50 -7.60
CA VAL A 84 11.63 0.79 -6.77
C VAL A 84 11.25 0.88 -5.29
N PRO A 85 12.18 0.61 -4.35
CA PRO A 85 11.93 0.83 -2.93
C PRO A 85 11.54 2.28 -2.64
N SER A 86 10.67 2.51 -1.65
CA SER A 86 10.17 3.84 -1.32
C SER A 86 11.28 4.85 -0.99
N ARG A 87 12.38 4.41 -0.40
CA ARG A 87 13.57 5.25 -0.10
C ARG A 87 14.25 5.84 -1.34
N GLY A 88 14.13 5.19 -2.50
CA GLY A 88 14.72 5.66 -3.77
C GLY A 88 13.71 6.34 -4.69
N LEU A 89 12.47 6.45 -4.26
CA LEU A 89 11.38 6.91 -5.12
C LEU A 89 11.48 8.40 -5.42
N ASP A 90 11.90 9.21 -4.45
CA ASP A 90 12.05 10.66 -4.63
C ASP A 90 13.07 11.00 -5.75
N GLU A 91 14.23 10.32 -5.75
CA GLU A 91 15.24 10.46 -6.81
C GLU A 91 14.69 10.02 -8.18
N VAL A 92 13.96 8.90 -8.22
CA VAL A 92 13.34 8.41 -9.46
C VAL A 92 12.30 9.39 -9.98
N ILE A 93 11.43 9.92 -9.10
CA ILE A 93 10.41 10.92 -9.46
C ILE A 93 11.06 12.17 -10.03
N ALA A 94 12.10 12.70 -9.37
CA ALA A 94 12.84 13.87 -9.85
C ALA A 94 13.49 13.63 -11.22
N GLY A 95 13.89 12.38 -11.50
CA GLY A 95 14.51 11.98 -12.78
C GLY A 95 13.52 11.74 -13.93
N LEU A 96 12.23 11.61 -13.70
CA LEU A 96 11.25 11.20 -14.72
C LEU A 96 11.24 12.12 -15.95
N ALA A 97 11.33 13.43 -15.76
CA ALA A 97 11.35 14.40 -16.85
C ALA A 97 12.61 14.24 -17.71
N ALA A 98 13.77 14.08 -17.09
CA ALA A 98 15.06 13.87 -17.78
C ALA A 98 15.09 12.52 -18.52
N ALA A 99 14.39 11.49 -18.00
CA ALA A 99 14.21 10.21 -18.66
C ALA A 99 13.24 10.28 -19.87
N GLY A 100 12.69 11.46 -20.18
CA GLY A 100 11.82 11.69 -21.33
C GLY A 100 10.38 11.24 -21.12
N LEU A 101 9.87 11.27 -19.89
CA LEU A 101 8.47 10.92 -19.58
C LEU A 101 7.50 11.74 -20.45
N GLY A 102 6.66 11.07 -21.23
CA GLY A 102 5.65 11.70 -22.07
C GLY A 102 4.60 12.45 -21.24
N ARG A 103 4.12 13.59 -21.75
CA ARG A 103 3.13 14.43 -21.04
C ARG A 103 1.80 13.72 -20.75
N ARG A 104 1.47 12.64 -21.46
CA ARG A 104 0.25 11.85 -21.30
C ARG A 104 0.48 10.50 -20.62
N ALA A 105 1.73 10.14 -20.34
CA ALA A 105 2.04 8.88 -19.70
C ALA A 105 1.48 8.87 -18.27
N ALA A 106 0.80 7.81 -17.88
CA ALA A 106 0.40 7.59 -16.50
C ALA A 106 1.58 7.03 -15.71
N VAL A 107 1.73 7.47 -14.45
CA VAL A 107 2.76 6.98 -13.53
C VAL A 107 2.09 6.25 -12.38
N VAL A 108 2.50 5.01 -12.16
CA VAL A 108 1.87 4.09 -11.22
C VAL A 108 2.88 3.67 -10.15
N SER A 109 2.64 4.05 -8.91
CA SER A 109 3.45 3.59 -7.78
C SER A 109 3.16 2.13 -7.46
N LEU A 110 4.21 1.34 -7.30
CA LEU A 110 4.18 -0.02 -6.77
C LEU A 110 4.76 -0.11 -5.35
N ALA A 111 5.14 1.03 -4.76
CA ALA A 111 5.73 1.08 -3.44
C ALA A 111 4.70 0.78 -2.35
N LYS A 112 5.09 -0.05 -1.39
CA LYS A 112 4.27 -0.41 -0.21
C LYS A 112 4.77 0.28 1.07
N GLY A 113 5.39 1.44 0.94
CA GLY A 113 5.94 2.20 2.05
C GLY A 113 5.91 3.70 1.81
N LEU A 114 6.19 4.46 2.86
CA LEU A 114 6.25 5.90 2.81
C LEU A 114 7.62 6.38 2.32
N VAL A 115 7.67 7.57 1.75
CA VAL A 115 8.89 8.17 1.20
C VAL A 115 9.57 9.02 2.28
N PRO A 116 10.90 8.83 2.51
CA PRO A 116 11.64 9.69 3.43
C PRO A 116 11.81 11.12 2.88
N PRO A 117 12.19 12.10 3.74
CA PRO A 117 12.41 11.96 5.18
C PRO A 117 11.12 11.98 5.99
N ASP A 118 10.05 12.44 5.40
CA ASP A 118 8.83 12.88 6.07
C ASP A 118 7.75 11.81 6.22
N GLY A 119 7.88 10.66 5.58
CA GLY A 119 6.84 9.66 5.55
C GLY A 119 5.65 10.09 4.68
N THR A 120 5.92 10.69 3.53
CA THR A 120 4.89 11.09 2.56
C THR A 120 4.45 9.89 1.71
N ALA A 121 3.17 9.80 1.40
CA ALA A 121 2.67 8.79 0.49
C ALA A 121 3.22 9.02 -0.94
N PRO A 122 3.67 7.98 -1.65
CA PRO A 122 4.26 8.10 -2.99
C PRO A 122 3.40 8.87 -3.99
N THR A 123 2.09 8.61 -4.01
CA THR A 123 1.16 9.28 -4.93
C THR A 123 0.97 10.77 -4.61
N VAL A 124 1.21 11.21 -3.39
CA VAL A 124 1.20 12.64 -3.03
C VAL A 124 2.35 13.36 -3.72
N LEU A 125 3.58 12.83 -3.63
CA LEU A 125 4.76 13.41 -4.29
C LEU A 125 4.62 13.40 -5.82
N LEU A 126 4.15 12.28 -6.39
CA LEU A 126 3.91 12.17 -7.82
C LEU A 126 2.89 13.19 -8.30
N ARG A 127 1.82 13.40 -7.54
CA ARG A 127 0.76 14.34 -7.89
C ARG A 127 1.23 15.79 -7.88
N GLU A 128 2.09 16.15 -6.96
CA GLU A 128 2.68 17.48 -6.90
C GLU A 128 3.50 17.80 -8.16
N GLN A 129 4.20 16.83 -8.71
CA GLN A 129 5.05 17.01 -9.88
C GLN A 129 4.34 16.82 -11.22
N LEU A 130 3.36 15.93 -11.30
CA LEU A 130 2.77 15.47 -12.55
C LEU A 130 1.28 15.79 -12.72
N GLY A 131 0.61 16.20 -11.64
CA GLY A 131 -0.84 16.40 -11.58
C GLY A 131 -1.63 15.11 -11.30
N PRO A 132 -2.85 15.22 -10.73
CA PRO A 132 -3.62 14.08 -10.19
C PRO A 132 -4.12 13.09 -11.25
N GLU A 133 -4.42 13.56 -12.47
CA GLU A 133 -5.03 12.76 -13.55
C GLU A 133 -4.11 11.69 -14.14
N ARG A 134 -2.82 11.71 -13.76
CA ARG A 134 -1.80 10.83 -14.32
C ARG A 134 -1.24 9.83 -13.32
N ILE A 135 -1.74 9.88 -12.09
CA ILE A 135 -1.12 9.17 -10.96
C ILE A 135 -2.05 8.08 -10.45
N ALA A 136 -1.46 6.92 -10.22
CA ALA A 136 -2.13 5.80 -9.59
C ALA A 136 -1.15 5.04 -8.67
N CYS A 137 -1.68 4.14 -7.87
CA CYS A 137 -0.90 3.12 -7.18
C CYS A 137 -1.57 1.75 -7.29
N ILE A 138 -0.77 0.70 -7.05
CA ILE A 138 -1.24 -0.68 -6.94
C ILE A 138 -0.95 -1.17 -5.53
N GLY A 139 -2.01 -1.62 -4.84
CA GLY A 139 -1.94 -2.26 -3.53
C GLY A 139 -2.56 -3.66 -3.51
N GLY A 140 -2.73 -4.22 -2.31
CA GLY A 140 -3.39 -5.51 -2.09
C GLY A 140 -2.45 -6.70 -1.91
N PRO A 141 -2.99 -7.88 -1.53
CA PRO A 141 -2.24 -9.09 -1.28
C PRO A 141 -1.64 -9.64 -2.57
N ALA A 142 -0.33 -9.47 -2.73
CA ALA A 142 0.39 -9.83 -3.94
C ALA A 142 1.84 -10.21 -3.65
N HIS A 143 2.06 -11.40 -3.17
CA HIS A 143 3.39 -11.98 -3.11
C HIS A 143 3.85 -12.29 -4.54
N ALA A 144 4.99 -11.74 -4.94
CA ALA A 144 5.43 -11.68 -6.34
C ALA A 144 5.36 -13.03 -7.08
N ARG A 145 5.84 -14.11 -6.45
CA ARG A 145 5.79 -15.45 -7.03
C ARG A 145 4.36 -15.97 -7.17
N GLU A 146 3.59 -15.91 -6.08
CA GLU A 146 2.22 -16.41 -6.04
C GLU A 146 1.33 -15.62 -7.01
N MET A 147 1.49 -14.31 -7.09
CA MET A 147 0.76 -13.45 -8.01
C MET A 147 0.89 -13.91 -9.47
N VAL A 148 2.08 -14.36 -9.87
CA VAL A 148 2.35 -14.80 -11.24
C VAL A 148 1.91 -16.26 -11.50
N THR A 149 1.88 -17.11 -10.45
CA THR A 149 1.64 -18.56 -10.58
C THR A 149 0.25 -19.00 -10.13
N GLN A 150 -0.36 -18.29 -9.20
CA GLN A 150 -1.62 -18.68 -8.54
C GLN A 150 -2.67 -17.57 -8.59
N GLY A 151 -2.29 -16.36 -8.96
CA GLY A 151 -3.12 -15.16 -8.91
C GLY A 151 -2.95 -14.35 -7.63
N ALA A 152 -3.66 -13.24 -7.54
CA ALA A 152 -3.65 -12.32 -6.41
C ALA A 152 -4.92 -11.48 -6.38
N GLY A 153 -5.12 -10.73 -5.30
CA GLY A 153 -6.12 -9.66 -5.22
C GLY A 153 -5.42 -8.31 -5.19
N LEU A 154 -5.49 -7.55 -6.27
CA LEU A 154 -4.92 -6.22 -6.36
C LEU A 154 -5.97 -5.13 -6.16
N VAL A 155 -5.50 -3.93 -5.84
CA VAL A 155 -6.30 -2.70 -5.87
C VAL A 155 -5.57 -1.70 -6.74
N ALA A 156 -6.21 -1.24 -7.81
CA ALA A 156 -5.76 -0.13 -8.64
C ALA A 156 -6.43 1.15 -8.14
N ALA A 157 -5.66 2.08 -7.61
CA ALA A 157 -6.19 3.30 -7.02
C ALA A 157 -5.67 4.56 -7.72
N SER A 158 -6.59 5.46 -8.08
CA SER A 158 -6.29 6.76 -8.69
C SER A 158 -7.41 7.75 -8.39
N ALA A 159 -7.09 9.05 -8.35
CA ALA A 159 -8.11 10.10 -8.37
C ALA A 159 -8.85 10.19 -9.72
N ASP A 160 -8.23 9.70 -10.80
CA ASP A 160 -8.85 9.52 -12.11
C ASP A 160 -9.45 8.10 -12.20
N GLU A 161 -10.79 8.02 -12.17
CA GLU A 161 -11.53 6.77 -12.26
C GLU A 161 -11.20 5.98 -13.55
N GLY A 162 -11.08 6.67 -14.67
CA GLY A 162 -10.76 6.04 -15.96
C GLY A 162 -9.36 5.40 -15.98
N LEU A 163 -8.39 6.00 -15.26
CA LEU A 163 -7.07 5.43 -15.06
C LEU A 163 -7.13 4.19 -14.16
N ALA A 164 -7.82 4.29 -13.03
CA ALA A 164 -7.97 3.16 -12.10
C ALA A 164 -8.66 1.95 -12.78
N GLU A 165 -9.76 2.18 -13.52
CA GLU A 165 -10.44 1.14 -14.30
C GLU A 165 -9.55 0.54 -15.40
N SER A 166 -8.76 1.39 -16.07
CA SER A 166 -7.84 0.91 -17.11
C SER A 166 -6.77 -0.01 -16.55
N LEU A 167 -6.20 0.34 -15.38
CA LEU A 167 -5.24 -0.49 -14.66
C LEU A 167 -5.88 -1.79 -14.17
N ALA A 168 -7.04 -1.73 -13.54
CA ALA A 168 -7.76 -2.91 -13.06
C ALA A 168 -8.02 -3.89 -14.20
N ARG A 169 -8.44 -3.39 -15.36
CA ARG A 169 -8.67 -4.20 -16.55
C ARG A 169 -7.38 -4.88 -17.05
N MET A 170 -6.25 -4.16 -17.07
CA MET A 170 -4.96 -4.74 -17.49
C MET A 170 -4.58 -5.94 -16.63
N PHE A 171 -4.73 -5.83 -15.31
CA PHE A 171 -4.42 -6.94 -14.39
C PHE A 171 -5.44 -8.07 -14.48
N THR A 172 -6.71 -7.76 -14.67
CA THR A 172 -7.75 -8.78 -14.87
C THR A 172 -7.55 -9.56 -16.18
N GLU A 173 -7.15 -8.91 -17.26
CA GLU A 173 -6.77 -9.54 -18.53
C GLU A 173 -5.53 -10.42 -18.38
N ALA A 174 -4.64 -10.09 -17.44
CA ALA A 174 -3.48 -10.89 -17.08
C ALA A 174 -3.79 -12.06 -16.10
N GLY A 175 -5.06 -12.23 -15.71
CA GLY A 175 -5.50 -13.32 -14.81
C GLY A 175 -5.45 -13.01 -13.32
N VAL A 176 -5.36 -11.73 -12.94
CA VAL A 176 -5.30 -11.29 -11.54
C VAL A 176 -6.53 -10.45 -11.22
N VAL A 177 -7.24 -10.79 -10.14
CA VAL A 177 -8.36 -9.97 -9.66
C VAL A 177 -7.84 -8.58 -9.26
N CYS A 178 -8.49 -7.52 -9.75
CA CYS A 178 -8.08 -6.16 -9.43
C CYS A 178 -9.31 -5.28 -9.17
N GLU A 179 -9.41 -4.78 -7.96
CA GLU A 179 -10.43 -3.82 -7.50
C GLU A 179 -10.06 -2.42 -7.96
N VAL A 180 -11.08 -1.59 -8.22
CA VAL A 180 -10.93 -0.15 -8.52
C VAL A 180 -11.18 0.66 -7.26
N SER A 181 -10.28 1.60 -6.98
CA SER A 181 -10.41 2.54 -5.86
C SER A 181 -10.12 3.98 -6.32
N ASN A 182 -10.81 4.93 -5.72
CA ASN A 182 -10.51 6.35 -5.89
C ASN A 182 -9.73 6.95 -4.70
N ASP A 183 -9.13 6.10 -3.87
CA ASP A 183 -8.38 6.47 -2.67
C ASP A 183 -6.92 5.97 -2.72
N PRO A 184 -6.06 6.55 -3.57
CA PRO A 184 -4.67 6.11 -3.66
C PRO A 184 -3.88 6.30 -2.36
N VAL A 185 -4.14 7.37 -1.60
CA VAL A 185 -3.45 7.63 -0.32
C VAL A 185 -3.83 6.57 0.71
N GLY A 186 -5.11 6.24 0.83
CA GLY A 186 -5.56 5.18 1.73
C GLY A 186 -4.98 3.82 1.39
N VAL A 187 -4.88 3.47 0.10
CA VAL A 187 -4.24 2.21 -0.35
C VAL A 187 -2.76 2.16 0.01
N GLU A 188 -2.02 3.25 -0.15
CA GLU A 188 -0.59 3.33 0.22
C GLU A 188 -0.38 3.29 1.74
N LEU A 189 -1.21 4.00 2.51
CA LEU A 189 -1.17 3.95 3.98
C LEU A 189 -1.55 2.57 4.52
N ALA A 190 -2.51 1.89 3.90
CA ALA A 190 -2.84 0.51 4.23
C ALA A 190 -1.64 -0.43 4.02
N GLY A 191 -0.90 -0.25 2.92
CA GLY A 191 0.34 -0.97 2.65
C GLY A 191 1.44 -0.73 3.68
N ALA A 192 1.59 0.52 4.16
CA ALA A 192 2.53 0.86 5.23
C ALA A 192 2.08 0.25 6.57
N ALA A 193 0.79 0.35 6.89
CA ALA A 193 0.20 -0.21 8.11
C ALA A 193 0.41 -1.73 8.20
N LYS A 194 0.15 -2.47 7.11
CA LYS A 194 0.29 -3.92 7.12
C LYS A 194 1.73 -4.38 7.33
N ASN A 195 2.73 -3.64 6.81
CA ASN A 195 4.14 -3.95 7.02
C ASN A 195 4.52 -3.77 8.50
N ALA A 196 4.10 -2.67 9.12
CA ALA A 196 4.30 -2.41 10.54
C ALA A 196 3.56 -3.45 11.42
N ALA A 197 2.30 -3.76 11.08
CA ALA A 197 1.50 -4.73 11.80
C ALA A 197 2.06 -6.17 11.72
N ALA A 198 2.60 -6.56 10.55
CA ALA A 198 3.22 -7.86 10.40
C ALA A 198 4.51 -8.00 11.26
N LEU A 199 5.33 -6.96 11.32
CA LEU A 199 6.49 -6.91 12.21
C LEU A 199 6.05 -6.98 13.68
N ALA A 200 5.08 -6.17 14.08
CA ALA A 200 4.52 -6.14 15.43
C ALA A 200 3.96 -7.51 15.85
N ALA A 201 3.22 -8.18 14.93
CA ALA A 201 2.70 -9.53 15.18
C ALA A 201 3.85 -10.54 15.38
N GLY A 202 4.88 -10.52 14.54
CA GLY A 202 6.06 -11.37 14.70
C GLY A 202 6.79 -11.14 16.03
N ALA A 203 6.96 -9.89 16.42
CA ALA A 203 7.61 -9.53 17.70
C ALA A 203 6.84 -9.99 18.96
N THR A 204 5.53 -10.25 18.83
CA THR A 204 4.66 -10.67 19.96
C THR A 204 4.15 -12.10 19.84
N GLU A 205 4.52 -12.84 18.80
CA GLU A 205 4.01 -14.21 18.57
C GLU A 205 4.31 -15.18 19.71
N ALA A 206 5.49 -15.07 20.33
CA ALA A 206 5.86 -15.90 21.46
C ALA A 206 4.97 -15.69 22.71
N GLN A 207 4.25 -14.57 22.81
CA GLN A 207 3.28 -14.27 23.85
C GLN A 207 1.86 -14.77 23.50
N GLY A 208 1.68 -15.40 22.33
CA GLY A 208 0.45 -15.98 21.84
C GLY A 208 -0.28 -15.14 20.79
N LEU A 209 -1.15 -15.79 20.04
CA LEU A 209 -1.87 -15.19 18.90
C LEU A 209 -2.75 -13.99 19.29
N ASN A 210 -3.28 -13.96 20.51
CA ASN A 210 -4.06 -12.81 20.99
C ASN A 210 -3.16 -11.56 21.14
N ALA A 211 -1.92 -11.72 21.60
CA ALA A 211 -0.96 -10.62 21.70
C ALA A 211 -0.56 -10.12 20.30
N ALA A 212 -0.28 -11.04 19.37
CA ALA A 212 0.02 -10.70 17.98
C ALA A 212 -1.13 -9.96 17.30
N GLY A 213 -2.36 -10.44 17.48
CA GLY A 213 -3.56 -9.79 16.98
C GLY A 213 -3.80 -8.40 17.58
N ALA A 214 -3.58 -8.23 18.89
CA ALA A 214 -3.70 -6.94 19.56
C ALA A 214 -2.65 -5.94 19.04
N ALA A 215 -1.38 -6.35 18.91
CA ALA A 215 -0.32 -5.51 18.38
C ALA A 215 -0.64 -5.02 16.95
N ALA A 216 -1.03 -5.94 16.06
CA ALA A 216 -1.45 -5.59 14.69
C ALA A 216 -2.66 -4.65 14.67
N GLY A 217 -3.67 -4.92 15.51
CA GLY A 217 -4.89 -4.12 15.61
C GLY A 217 -4.61 -2.69 16.09
N HIS A 218 -3.73 -2.51 17.08
CA HIS A 218 -3.32 -1.17 17.53
C HIS A 218 -2.64 -0.38 16.41
N ILE A 219 -1.70 -0.98 15.69
CA ILE A 219 -1.02 -0.33 14.56
C ILE A 219 -2.06 0.14 13.51
N PHE A 220 -2.98 -0.75 13.12
CA PHE A 220 -4.02 -0.39 12.15
C PHE A 220 -4.93 0.74 12.66
N ALA A 221 -5.31 0.72 13.94
CA ALA A 221 -6.16 1.77 14.52
C ALA A 221 -5.44 3.13 14.59
N GLU A 222 -4.14 3.15 14.90
CA GLU A 222 -3.34 4.36 14.93
C GLU A 222 -3.12 4.93 13.54
N VAL A 223 -2.80 4.07 12.55
CA VAL A 223 -2.63 4.50 11.15
C VAL A 223 -3.94 4.93 10.53
N TRP A 224 -5.08 4.29 10.88
CA TRP A 224 -6.38 4.72 10.41
C TRP A 224 -6.69 6.18 10.76
N ARG A 225 -6.39 6.63 11.99
CA ARG A 225 -6.60 8.03 12.38
C ARG A 225 -5.81 9.01 11.50
N PHE A 226 -4.59 8.64 11.16
CA PHE A 226 -3.78 9.42 10.23
C PHE A 226 -4.36 9.40 8.81
N ALA A 227 -4.76 8.22 8.33
CA ALA A 227 -5.39 8.07 7.03
C ALA A 227 -6.69 8.88 6.91
N GLU A 228 -7.53 8.86 7.96
CA GLU A 228 -8.79 9.62 8.01
C GLU A 228 -8.58 11.13 7.84
N ILE A 229 -7.57 11.73 8.49
CA ILE A 229 -7.28 13.16 8.32
C ILE A 229 -6.65 13.49 6.97
N GLN A 230 -6.03 12.50 6.30
CA GLN A 230 -5.56 12.63 4.92
C GLN A 230 -6.70 12.45 3.89
N GLY A 231 -7.94 12.21 4.35
CA GLY A 231 -9.10 12.02 3.50
C GLY A 231 -9.26 10.60 2.94
N ALA A 232 -8.51 9.63 3.50
CA ALA A 232 -8.62 8.24 3.11
C ALA A 232 -9.98 7.64 3.50
N ARG A 233 -10.34 6.54 2.80
CA ARG A 233 -11.60 5.82 3.03
C ARG A 233 -11.39 4.58 3.86
N PRO A 234 -12.34 4.22 4.73
CA PRO A 234 -12.26 2.99 5.53
C PRO A 234 -12.05 1.73 4.68
N GLU A 235 -12.66 1.68 3.49
CA GLU A 235 -12.59 0.55 2.57
C GLU A 235 -11.14 0.21 2.17
N SER A 236 -10.27 1.21 2.09
CA SER A 236 -8.84 0.98 1.77
C SER A 236 -8.12 0.19 2.85
N LEU A 237 -8.48 0.40 4.14
CA LEU A 237 -7.86 -0.31 5.25
C LEU A 237 -8.56 -1.66 5.57
N ILE A 238 -9.89 -1.73 5.47
CA ILE A 238 -10.63 -2.95 5.77
C ILE A 238 -10.75 -3.91 4.57
N GLY A 239 -10.48 -3.43 3.35
CA GLY A 239 -10.54 -4.19 2.10
C GLY A 239 -9.24 -4.94 1.77
N LEU A 240 -9.06 -5.20 0.46
CA LEU A 240 -7.91 -5.96 -0.05
C LEU A 240 -6.58 -5.29 0.28
N ALA A 241 -6.47 -3.96 0.14
CA ALA A 241 -5.20 -3.25 0.33
C ALA A 241 -4.70 -3.28 1.78
N GLY A 242 -5.60 -3.25 2.76
CA GLY A 242 -5.27 -3.28 4.19
C GLY A 242 -5.39 -4.67 4.79
N THR A 243 -6.59 -5.04 5.26
CA THR A 243 -6.82 -6.30 5.97
C THR A 243 -6.47 -7.52 5.11
N GLY A 244 -6.78 -7.50 3.81
CA GLY A 244 -6.44 -8.59 2.90
C GLY A 244 -4.93 -8.83 2.82
N ASP A 245 -4.14 -7.77 2.59
CA ASP A 245 -2.67 -7.86 2.50
C ASP A 245 -2.04 -8.15 3.88
N LEU A 246 -2.63 -7.67 4.99
CA LEU A 246 -2.18 -8.03 6.34
C LEU A 246 -2.35 -9.53 6.60
N VAL A 247 -3.52 -10.09 6.34
CA VAL A 247 -3.79 -11.52 6.56
C VAL A 247 -2.85 -12.37 5.71
N ALA A 248 -2.69 -12.05 4.42
CA ALA A 248 -1.76 -12.74 3.54
C ALA A 248 -0.31 -12.67 4.06
N THR A 249 0.11 -11.50 4.56
CA THR A 249 1.47 -11.28 5.09
C THR A 249 1.69 -11.98 6.44
N ALA A 250 0.70 -11.94 7.34
CA ALA A 250 0.79 -12.55 8.66
C ALA A 250 0.77 -14.09 8.61
N LEU A 251 0.02 -14.67 7.67
CA LEU A 251 -0.05 -16.13 7.47
C LEU A 251 1.11 -16.69 6.67
N ALA A 252 1.82 -15.87 5.90
CA ALA A 252 2.91 -16.35 5.05
C ALA A 252 4.17 -16.66 5.87
N PRO A 253 4.63 -17.94 5.91
CA PRO A 253 5.84 -18.31 6.63
C PRO A 253 7.09 -17.57 6.11
N GLN A 254 7.08 -17.19 4.82
CA GLN A 254 8.13 -16.47 4.13
C GLN A 254 8.02 -14.94 4.30
N SER A 255 7.12 -14.42 5.11
CA SER A 255 6.96 -12.98 5.33
C SER A 255 8.18 -12.40 6.01
N ARG A 256 8.94 -11.58 5.27
CA ARG A 256 10.13 -10.89 5.77
C ARG A 256 9.83 -9.96 6.96
N ASN A 257 8.71 -9.27 6.89
CA ASN A 257 8.31 -8.34 7.95
C ASN A 257 7.96 -9.08 9.25
N ARG A 258 7.21 -10.20 9.16
CA ARG A 258 6.92 -11.06 10.31
C ARG A 258 8.22 -11.64 10.87
N ARG A 259 9.08 -12.23 10.01
CA ARG A 259 10.37 -12.81 10.45
C ARG A 259 11.28 -11.79 11.09
N ALA A 260 11.28 -10.54 10.63
CA ALA A 260 12.02 -9.46 11.29
C ALA A 260 11.53 -9.20 12.72
N GLY A 261 10.21 -9.25 12.94
CA GLY A 261 9.64 -9.16 14.29
C GLY A 261 10.07 -10.31 15.19
N GLU A 262 10.06 -11.54 14.68
CA GLU A 262 10.55 -12.72 15.41
C GLU A 262 12.03 -12.55 15.80
N LEU A 263 12.87 -12.11 14.86
CA LEU A 263 14.29 -11.86 15.13
C LEU A 263 14.52 -10.74 16.16
N LEU A 264 13.71 -9.67 16.13
CA LEU A 264 13.74 -8.65 17.19
C LEU A 264 13.39 -9.26 18.55
N ALA A 265 12.39 -10.15 18.60
CA ALA A 265 12.01 -10.84 19.83
C ALA A 265 13.11 -11.83 20.32
N GLU A 266 13.90 -12.39 19.42
CA GLU A 266 15.08 -13.20 19.71
C GLU A 266 16.27 -12.34 20.19
N GLY A 267 16.16 -11.01 20.21
CA GLY A 267 17.23 -10.07 20.63
C GLY A 267 18.27 -9.80 19.53
N VAL A 268 17.96 -10.08 18.27
CA VAL A 268 18.84 -9.77 17.12
C VAL A 268 18.86 -8.27 16.91
N ALA A 269 20.06 -7.69 16.81
CA ALA A 269 20.21 -6.26 16.51
C ALA A 269 19.58 -5.92 15.14
N THR A 270 18.84 -4.82 15.07
CA THR A 270 18.12 -4.39 13.86
C THR A 270 19.01 -4.33 12.63
N ALA A 271 20.26 -3.89 12.79
CA ALA A 271 21.23 -3.82 11.70
C ALA A 271 21.56 -5.17 11.05
N ASP A 272 21.47 -6.28 11.82
CA ASP A 272 21.84 -7.62 11.37
C ASP A 272 20.64 -8.37 10.76
N ILE A 273 19.42 -7.89 10.97
CA ILE A 273 18.19 -8.56 10.51
C ILE A 273 18.14 -8.73 8.98
N PRO A 274 18.45 -7.71 8.14
CA PRO A 274 18.42 -7.86 6.69
C PRO A 274 19.40 -8.93 6.18
N GLU A 275 20.58 -9.06 6.78
CA GLU A 275 21.56 -10.08 6.45
C GLU A 275 21.05 -11.48 6.81
N ARG A 276 20.45 -11.64 8.00
CA ARG A 276 19.88 -12.92 8.44
C ARG A 276 18.69 -13.37 7.58
N ILE A 277 17.91 -12.42 7.06
CA ILE A 277 16.79 -12.71 6.14
C ILE A 277 17.29 -12.89 4.70
N GLY A 278 18.48 -12.38 4.35
CA GLY A 278 19.06 -12.41 3.02
C GLY A 278 18.43 -11.39 2.04
N GLN A 279 17.55 -10.53 2.53
CA GLN A 279 16.84 -9.51 1.72
C GLN A 279 16.49 -8.28 2.57
N ALA A 280 16.22 -7.16 1.88
CA ALA A 280 15.72 -5.95 2.52
C ALA A 280 14.35 -6.19 3.21
N VAL A 281 14.17 -5.56 4.37
CA VAL A 281 12.96 -5.66 5.19
C VAL A 281 12.28 -4.28 5.24
N GLU A 282 11.18 -4.15 4.53
CA GLU A 282 10.49 -2.85 4.37
C GLU A 282 9.98 -2.27 5.69
N SER A 283 9.56 -3.11 6.65
CA SER A 283 9.01 -2.64 7.92
C SER A 283 10.04 -1.91 8.79
N LEU A 284 11.32 -2.30 8.73
CA LEU A 284 12.39 -1.64 9.50
C LEU A 284 12.61 -0.19 9.05
N GLU A 285 12.33 0.12 7.78
CA GLU A 285 12.40 1.47 7.22
C GLU A 285 11.06 2.21 7.37
N SER A 286 9.93 1.52 7.14
CA SER A 286 8.61 2.15 7.10
C SER A 286 8.04 2.47 8.48
N VAL A 287 8.35 1.71 9.53
CA VAL A 287 7.85 2.00 10.89
C VAL A 287 8.38 3.34 11.43
N PRO A 288 9.70 3.66 11.35
CA PRO A 288 10.19 4.97 11.74
C PRO A 288 9.60 6.12 10.92
N LEU A 289 9.37 5.92 9.62
CA LEU A 289 8.72 6.92 8.76
C LEU A 289 7.26 7.14 9.16
N LEU A 290 6.55 6.05 9.45
CA LEU A 290 5.17 6.09 9.91
C LEU A 290 5.05 6.79 11.27
N ALA A 291 5.92 6.47 12.23
CA ALA A 291 5.96 7.13 13.52
C ALA A 291 6.15 8.65 13.37
N ARG A 292 7.11 9.09 12.54
CA ARG A 292 7.32 10.52 12.23
C ARG A 292 6.11 11.17 11.58
N ALA A 293 5.45 10.49 10.64
CA ALA A 293 4.25 11.03 9.99
C ALA A 293 3.09 11.21 11.00
N LEU A 294 2.90 10.24 11.89
CA LEU A 294 1.93 10.31 12.99
C LEU A 294 2.24 11.44 13.98
N ASP A 295 3.52 11.62 14.33
CA ASP A 295 3.95 12.70 15.22
C ASP A 295 3.69 14.08 14.63
N ARG A 296 4.03 14.29 13.36
CA ARG A 296 3.78 15.57 12.67
C ARG A 296 2.30 15.88 12.52
N ALA A 297 1.48 14.86 12.42
CA ALA A 297 0.03 14.99 12.36
C ALA A 297 -0.62 15.11 13.74
N GLU A 298 0.19 15.15 14.81
CA GLU A 298 -0.26 15.20 16.21
C GLU A 298 -1.23 14.05 16.57
N ILE A 299 -1.04 12.88 15.92
CA ILE A 299 -1.82 11.68 16.19
C ILE A 299 -1.22 10.95 17.39
N GLU A 300 -2.05 10.66 18.38
CA GLU A 300 -1.66 9.82 19.51
C GLU A 300 -1.49 8.37 19.03
N ALA A 301 -0.25 7.89 18.95
CA ALA A 301 0.14 6.58 18.43
C ALA A 301 1.18 5.90 19.33
N PRO A 302 0.83 5.56 20.58
CA PRO A 302 1.79 5.06 21.55
C PRO A 302 2.41 3.72 21.13
N VAL A 303 1.65 2.82 20.50
CA VAL A 303 2.14 1.50 20.11
C VAL A 303 3.09 1.59 18.91
N THR A 304 2.76 2.40 17.89
CA THR A 304 3.65 2.61 16.73
C THR A 304 4.93 3.31 17.11
N ARG A 305 4.86 4.35 17.96
CA ARG A 305 6.06 5.05 18.47
C ARG A 305 6.96 4.14 19.29
N ALA A 306 6.37 3.33 20.16
CA ALA A 306 7.13 2.38 20.97
C ALA A 306 7.72 1.26 20.10
N LEU A 307 7.05 0.83 19.03
CA LEU A 307 7.61 -0.10 18.04
C LEU A 307 8.83 0.51 17.31
N CYS A 308 8.77 1.80 16.98
CA CYS A 308 9.92 2.51 16.43
C CYS A 308 11.12 2.47 17.40
N ARG A 309 10.91 2.78 18.69
CA ARG A 309 11.96 2.71 19.73
C ARG A 309 12.50 1.30 19.96
N LEU A 310 11.64 0.27 19.81
CA LEU A 310 12.09 -1.13 19.86
C LEU A 310 13.05 -1.44 18.68
N ILE A 311 12.72 -0.98 17.47
CA ILE A 311 13.57 -1.12 16.28
C ILE A 311 14.90 -0.37 16.46
N GLU A 312 14.88 0.81 17.08
CA GLU A 312 16.05 1.64 17.37
C GLU A 312 16.91 1.10 18.51
N GLY A 313 16.40 0.12 19.26
CA GLY A 313 17.08 -0.46 20.43
C GLY A 313 16.95 0.36 21.71
N ASP A 314 16.09 1.38 21.71
CA ASP A 314 15.86 2.30 22.83
C ASP A 314 14.75 1.84 23.78
N LEU A 315 14.06 0.75 23.47
CA LEU A 315 12.99 0.16 24.27
C LEU A 315 13.13 -1.36 24.32
N PRO A 316 13.16 -1.98 25.51
CA PRO A 316 13.12 -3.43 25.64
C PRO A 316 11.82 -4.03 25.10
N LEU A 317 11.90 -5.26 24.58
CA LEU A 317 10.74 -5.99 24.05
C LEU A 317 9.62 -6.12 25.10
N ASP A 318 9.97 -6.48 26.34
CA ASP A 318 8.98 -6.70 27.41
C ASP A 318 8.20 -5.42 27.74
N ASP A 319 8.86 -4.25 27.69
CA ASP A 319 8.21 -2.96 27.90
C ASP A 319 7.25 -2.64 26.76
N TRP A 320 7.64 -2.93 25.51
CA TRP A 320 6.76 -2.77 24.36
C TRP A 320 5.56 -3.71 24.41
N VAL A 321 5.77 -4.99 24.76
CA VAL A 321 4.69 -5.97 24.97
C VAL A 321 3.77 -5.52 26.10
N GLY A 322 4.32 -5.01 27.19
CA GLY A 322 3.54 -4.43 28.29
C GLY A 322 2.65 -3.29 27.82
N LEU A 323 3.17 -2.40 26.98
CA LEU A 323 2.41 -1.30 26.38
C LEU A 323 1.27 -1.82 25.49
N VAL A 324 1.54 -2.79 24.61
CA VAL A 324 0.48 -3.40 23.76
C VAL A 324 -0.67 -3.94 24.59
N ARG A 325 -0.38 -4.56 25.73
CA ARG A 325 -1.38 -5.17 26.63
C ARG A 325 -2.19 -4.15 27.42
N THR A 326 -1.63 -2.99 27.70
CA THR A 326 -2.24 -1.97 28.58
C THR A 326 -2.81 -0.78 27.83
N THR A 327 -2.44 -0.59 26.55
CA THR A 327 -3.00 0.48 25.74
C THR A 327 -4.47 0.21 25.44
N VAL A 328 -5.32 1.14 25.87
CA VAL A 328 -6.74 1.12 25.52
C VAL A 328 -6.93 2.03 24.32
N PRO A 329 -7.39 1.51 23.16
CA PRO A 329 -7.70 2.36 22.02
C PRO A 329 -8.73 3.42 22.44
N PRO A 330 -8.64 4.66 21.92
CA PRO A 330 -9.68 5.64 22.18
C PRO A 330 -11.03 5.07 21.77
N PRO A 331 -12.09 5.35 22.56
CA PRO A 331 -13.41 4.83 22.27
C PRO A 331 -13.83 5.21 20.85
N ALA A 332 -14.47 4.28 20.13
CA ALA A 332 -15.05 4.57 18.84
C ALA A 332 -15.91 5.83 18.99
N ARG A 333 -15.70 6.80 18.11
CA ARG A 333 -16.59 7.99 18.07
C ARG A 333 -17.96 7.49 17.67
N PHE A 334 -18.79 7.14 18.66
CA PHE A 334 -20.22 7.04 18.41
C PHE A 334 -20.61 8.42 17.86
N GLY A 335 -20.85 8.49 16.54
CA GLY A 335 -21.33 9.71 15.93
C GLY A 335 -22.46 10.20 16.83
N ARG A 336 -22.36 11.42 17.40
CA ARG A 336 -23.52 12.03 18.00
C ARG A 336 -24.60 11.88 16.96
N ARG A 337 -25.58 10.96 17.20
CA ARG A 337 -26.87 11.07 16.54
C ARG A 337 -27.22 12.53 16.77
N ARG A 338 -27.10 13.36 15.75
CA ARG A 338 -27.88 14.59 15.71
C ARG A 338 -29.29 14.05 15.90
N HIS A 339 -29.77 14.10 17.13
CA HIS A 339 -31.19 14.12 17.34
C HIS A 339 -31.65 15.33 16.54
N ASP A 340 -32.07 15.08 15.32
CA ASP A 340 -32.88 16.00 14.56
C ASP A 340 -34.17 16.17 15.38
N GLY A 341 -34.07 17.01 16.42
CA GLY A 341 -35.23 17.51 17.12
C GLY A 341 -36.20 18.22 16.17
N GLY A 342 -35.78 18.43 14.92
CA GLY A 342 -36.61 18.90 13.83
C GLY A 342 -37.63 17.90 13.31
N PHE A 343 -37.37 16.59 13.31
CA PHE A 343 -38.37 15.63 12.86
C PHE A 343 -39.52 15.52 13.89
N TRP A 344 -39.19 15.35 15.16
CA TRP A 344 -40.20 15.26 16.22
C TRP A 344 -40.91 16.59 16.45
N ARG A 345 -40.23 17.74 16.35
CA ARG A 345 -40.90 19.07 16.40
C ARG A 345 -41.83 19.30 15.21
N ARG A 346 -41.48 18.86 14.00
CA ARG A 346 -42.37 18.94 12.82
C ARG A 346 -43.52 17.98 12.93
N LEU A 347 -43.30 16.77 13.44
CA LEU A 347 -44.38 15.79 13.71
C LEU A 347 -45.37 16.32 14.75
N TRP A 348 -44.87 16.82 15.87
CA TRP A 348 -45.71 17.43 16.93
C TRP A 348 -46.42 18.70 16.48
N ALA A 349 -45.81 19.55 15.66
CA ALA A 349 -46.48 20.72 15.06
C ALA A 349 -47.65 20.30 14.13
N ARG A 350 -47.48 19.24 13.36
CA ARG A 350 -48.56 18.66 12.51
C ARG A 350 -49.71 18.07 13.37
N VAL A 351 -49.38 17.34 14.41
CA VAL A 351 -50.34 16.76 15.32
C VAL A 351 -51.12 17.85 16.05
N ARG A 352 -50.46 18.92 16.57
CA ARG A 352 -51.18 20.06 17.19
C ARG A 352 -52.04 20.81 16.19
N GLY A 353 -51.62 20.99 14.94
CA GLY A 353 -52.41 21.61 13.89
C GLY A 353 -53.66 20.81 13.51
N TRP A 354 -53.64 19.48 13.70
CA TRP A 354 -54.79 18.63 13.48
C TRP A 354 -55.82 18.75 14.59
N PHE A 355 -55.39 18.77 15.85
CA PHE A 355 -56.28 18.96 17.01
C PHE A 355 -56.89 20.38 17.11
N SER A 356 -56.20 21.43 16.64
CA SER A 356 -56.73 22.78 16.61
C SER A 356 -57.77 23.02 15.51
N ARG A 357 -57.82 22.19 14.47
CA ARG A 357 -58.89 22.22 13.44
C ARG A 357 -60.15 21.44 13.82
N ALA A 358 -60.03 20.47 14.75
CA ALA A 358 -61.15 19.70 15.24
C ALA A 358 -61.96 20.42 16.32
N ALA A 359 -61.53 21.56 16.81
CA ALA A 359 -62.13 22.32 17.88
C ALA A 359 -62.83 23.66 17.45
N ARG A 360 -63.31 23.76 16.19
CA ARG A 360 -64.19 24.88 15.80
C ARG A 360 -65.62 24.37 15.82
N PRO A 361 -66.46 24.86 16.75
CA PRO A 361 -67.88 24.60 16.68
C PRO A 361 -68.47 25.40 15.49
N GLU A 362 -69.28 24.71 14.70
CA GLU A 362 -70.15 25.35 13.71
C GLU A 362 -71.13 26.28 14.43
N SER A 363 -71.14 27.54 14.06
CA SER A 363 -72.18 28.52 14.34
C SER A 363 -72.72 29.09 13.05
#